data_5a34a70f1b3ec16d5ef4ce61391f9104
#
_entry.id   5a34a70f1b3ec16d5ef4ce61391f9104
#
_cell.length_a   1.000
_cell.length_b   1.000
_cell.length_c   1.000
_cell.angle_alpha   90.00
_cell.angle_beta   90.00
_cell.angle_gamma   90.00
#
_symmetry.space_group_name_H-M   'P 1'
#
loop_
_entity.id
_entity.type
_entity.pdbx_description
1 polymer ?
#
loop_
_entity_poly.entity_id
_entity_poly.type
_entity_poly.pdbx_seq_one_letter_code
_entity_poly.pdbx_strand_id
1 'polypeptide(L)'
;MLAKAYIDQLYHKVNESPDILIKAGFAYGIIEIKRDNPELVDYGNSIYVDVKDFVDWYVMGISSDPNGDYGYDSVSLEKVLNALNIIDNINQRVALYDRTLNLLKSYSMDCLSESFKQERKRYKLQQCFRTKSLSSWIRGIGRLSIYNVWTVIGVLFIVFCSYYVLTLPMADEKHALFVIEHQDYCGNIYANHFLTYFAGVLDLTDKTFCKANSVLGFFIMIAYKLFFMLFGGWNAVDIIKEKLSLQNGND
;
A
#
# COMPACT_ATOMS: atom_id res chain seq x y z
N MET A 1 16.65 37.98 -1.28
CA MET A 1 18.13 38.01 -1.46
C MET A 1 18.87 37.15 -0.45
N LEU A 2 18.61 37.29 0.84
CA LEU A 2 19.29 36.52 1.92
C LEU A 2 19.19 35.01 1.77
N ALA A 3 18.00 34.46 1.48
CA ALA A 3 17.79 33.02 1.36
C ALA A 3 18.61 32.37 0.24
N LYS A 4 18.73 33.04 -0.93
CA LYS A 4 19.58 32.57 -2.05
C LYS A 4 21.05 32.48 -1.66
N ALA A 5 21.58 33.57 -1.09
CA ALA A 5 22.98 33.60 -0.64
C ALA A 5 23.26 32.53 0.41
N TYR A 6 22.29 32.23 1.27
CA TYR A 6 22.44 31.18 2.26
C TYR A 6 22.40 29.77 1.65
N ILE A 7 21.52 29.54 0.65
CA ILE A 7 21.51 28.27 -0.12
C ILE A 7 22.87 28.07 -0.80
N ASP A 8 23.44 29.12 -1.44
CA ASP A 8 24.75 29.03 -2.11
C ASP A 8 25.88 28.67 -1.11
N GLN A 9 25.86 29.26 0.09
CA GLN A 9 26.78 28.91 1.16
C GLN A 9 26.63 27.45 1.61
N LEU A 10 25.40 26.95 1.70
CA LEU A 10 25.15 25.56 2.07
C LEU A 10 25.63 24.60 0.99
N TYR A 11 25.39 24.88 -0.30
CA TYR A 11 25.95 24.08 -1.39
C TYR A 11 27.49 24.04 -1.38
N HIS A 12 28.13 25.18 -1.09
CA HIS A 12 29.57 25.25 -0.96
C HIS A 12 30.04 24.33 0.19
N LYS A 13 29.40 24.40 1.35
CA LYS A 13 29.70 23.53 2.50
C LYS A 13 29.46 22.04 2.20
N VAL A 14 28.39 21.69 1.46
CA VAL A 14 28.16 20.32 1.00
C VAL A 14 29.33 19.82 0.15
N ASN A 15 29.85 20.64 -0.76
CA ASN A 15 30.96 20.25 -1.64
C ASN A 15 32.29 20.11 -0.91
N GLU A 16 32.54 20.95 0.10
CA GLU A 16 33.80 20.96 0.83
C GLU A 16 33.85 19.98 2.01
N SER A 17 32.69 19.56 2.54
CA SER A 17 32.67 18.65 3.68
C SER A 17 33.16 17.25 3.29
N PRO A 18 34.12 16.66 3.99
CA PRO A 18 34.51 15.27 3.81
C PRO A 18 33.54 14.28 4.47
N ASP A 19 32.81 14.73 5.48
CA ASP A 19 31.91 13.91 6.27
C ASP A 19 30.54 13.81 5.62
N ILE A 20 30.08 12.57 5.42
CA ILE A 20 28.83 12.27 4.71
C ILE A 20 27.59 12.72 5.52
N LEU A 21 27.63 12.58 6.87
CA LEU A 21 26.50 12.99 7.71
C LEU A 21 26.39 14.52 7.80
N ILE A 22 27.55 15.20 7.84
CA ILE A 22 27.59 16.66 7.79
C ILE A 22 27.04 17.15 6.44
N LYS A 23 27.37 16.49 5.32
CA LYS A 23 26.75 16.76 4.01
C LYS A 23 25.25 16.60 4.06
N ALA A 24 24.74 15.51 4.64
CA ALA A 24 23.32 15.27 4.79
C ALA A 24 22.66 16.41 5.62
N GLY A 25 23.31 16.87 6.69
CA GLY A 25 22.82 18.00 7.49
C GLY A 25 22.69 19.30 6.70
N PHE A 26 23.69 19.65 5.87
CA PHE A 26 23.63 20.83 5.02
C PHE A 26 22.58 20.70 3.91
N ALA A 27 22.44 19.51 3.29
CA ALA A 27 21.41 19.25 2.30
C ALA A 27 20.00 19.38 2.92
N TYR A 28 19.81 18.90 4.15
CA TYR A 28 18.55 19.07 4.85
C TYR A 28 18.23 20.56 5.11
N GLY A 29 19.22 21.34 5.49
CA GLY A 29 19.07 22.81 5.63
C GLY A 29 18.64 23.49 4.33
N ILE A 30 19.18 23.06 3.17
CA ILE A 30 18.74 23.55 1.85
C ILE A 30 17.26 23.20 1.61
N ILE A 31 16.88 21.98 1.91
CA ILE A 31 15.50 21.48 1.75
C ILE A 31 14.52 22.30 2.60
N GLU A 32 14.86 22.59 3.86
CA GLU A 32 14.03 23.41 4.74
C GLU A 32 13.85 24.84 4.21
N ILE A 33 14.92 25.47 3.74
CA ILE A 33 14.84 26.81 3.16
C ILE A 33 13.95 26.82 1.92
N LYS A 34 14.07 25.81 1.05
CA LYS A 34 13.25 25.70 -0.15
C LYS A 34 11.78 25.40 0.17
N ARG A 35 11.51 24.61 1.19
CA ARG A 35 10.16 24.37 1.68
C ARG A 35 9.49 25.67 2.13
N ASP A 36 10.23 26.50 2.86
CA ASP A 36 9.71 27.75 3.42
C ASP A 36 9.68 28.90 2.39
N ASN A 37 10.33 28.71 1.22
CA ASN A 37 10.40 29.66 0.09
C ASN A 37 10.08 28.97 -1.22
N PRO A 38 8.79 28.78 -1.56
CA PRO A 38 8.39 28.02 -2.76
C PRO A 38 8.97 28.54 -4.08
N GLU A 39 9.31 29.81 -4.16
CA GLU A 39 9.96 30.42 -5.31
C GLU A 39 11.43 29.98 -5.49
N LEU A 40 12.01 29.31 -4.53
CA LEU A 40 13.39 28.81 -4.54
C LEU A 40 13.48 27.30 -4.76
N VAL A 41 12.35 26.59 -4.98
CA VAL A 41 12.29 25.13 -5.12
C VAL A 41 13.25 24.59 -6.18
N ASP A 42 13.41 25.33 -7.29
CA ASP A 42 14.30 24.96 -8.40
C ASP A 42 15.59 25.82 -8.44
N TYR A 43 15.90 26.54 -7.38
CA TYR A 43 17.11 27.34 -7.31
C TYR A 43 18.34 26.45 -7.03
N GLY A 44 19.36 26.55 -7.87
CA GLY A 44 20.50 25.63 -7.88
C GLY A 44 20.08 24.25 -8.41
N ASN A 45 19.92 23.28 -7.54
CA ASN A 45 19.30 22.00 -7.89
C ASN A 45 17.78 22.04 -7.72
N SER A 46 17.05 21.14 -8.36
CA SER A 46 15.64 20.94 -8.01
C SER A 46 15.52 20.33 -6.62
N ILE A 47 14.43 20.61 -5.92
CA ILE A 47 14.18 20.04 -4.57
C ILE A 47 14.19 18.51 -4.60
N TYR A 48 13.82 17.89 -5.71
CA TYR A 48 13.90 16.44 -5.90
C TYR A 48 15.34 15.91 -5.80
N VAL A 49 16.29 16.62 -6.41
CA VAL A 49 17.72 16.26 -6.38
C VAL A 49 18.27 16.44 -4.97
N ASP A 50 17.95 17.55 -4.31
CA ASP A 50 18.41 17.83 -2.95
C ASP A 50 17.90 16.77 -1.96
N VAL A 51 16.61 16.41 -2.06
CA VAL A 51 16.02 15.34 -1.23
C VAL A 51 16.65 13.98 -1.52
N LYS A 52 16.90 13.67 -2.80
CA LYS A 52 17.56 12.44 -3.20
C LYS A 52 18.96 12.35 -2.59
N ASP A 53 19.76 13.40 -2.75
CA ASP A 53 21.15 13.44 -2.28
C ASP A 53 21.20 13.43 -0.74
N PHE A 54 20.29 14.13 -0.07
CA PHE A 54 20.12 14.04 1.38
C PHE A 54 19.85 12.61 1.84
N VAL A 55 18.90 11.90 1.23
CA VAL A 55 18.56 10.52 1.59
C VAL A 55 19.75 9.58 1.38
N ASP A 56 20.46 9.73 0.24
CA ASP A 56 21.60 8.91 -0.10
C ASP A 56 22.73 9.09 0.95
N TRP A 57 23.11 10.32 1.24
CA TRP A 57 24.16 10.61 2.22
C TRP A 57 23.75 10.23 3.64
N TYR A 58 22.49 10.46 3.99
CA TYR A 58 22.00 10.12 5.32
C TYR A 58 22.05 8.61 5.59
N VAL A 59 21.48 7.80 4.69
CA VAL A 59 21.48 6.34 4.85
C VAL A 59 22.91 5.77 4.81
N MET A 60 23.74 6.27 3.90
CA MET A 60 25.15 5.89 3.83
C MET A 60 25.91 6.28 5.10
N GLY A 61 25.68 7.47 5.61
CA GLY A 61 26.37 7.97 6.80
C GLY A 61 26.05 7.14 8.04
N ILE A 62 24.76 6.86 8.30
CA ILE A 62 24.36 6.00 9.43
C ILE A 62 24.93 4.59 9.29
N SER A 63 24.95 4.03 8.07
CA SER A 63 25.47 2.68 7.86
C SER A 63 26.95 2.56 8.11
N SER A 64 27.70 3.66 7.93
CA SER A 64 29.17 3.68 8.09
C SER A 64 29.60 3.67 9.56
N ASP A 65 28.75 4.18 10.45
CA ASP A 65 29.00 4.20 11.89
C ASP A 65 27.71 3.97 12.69
N PRO A 66 27.23 2.73 12.77
CA PRO A 66 25.96 2.40 13.45
C PRO A 66 26.01 2.64 14.98
N ASN A 67 27.19 2.79 15.55
CA ASN A 67 27.41 3.06 16.98
C ASN A 67 27.81 4.51 17.24
N GLY A 68 27.87 5.34 16.21
CA GLY A 68 28.23 6.75 16.34
C GLY A 68 27.24 7.49 17.22
N ASP A 69 27.76 8.23 18.19
CA ASP A 69 27.00 9.17 19.01
C ASP A 69 26.69 10.41 18.16
N TYR A 70 25.86 10.22 17.17
CA TYR A 70 25.41 11.32 16.28
C TYR A 70 24.34 12.13 16.94
N GLY A 71 24.42 12.50 18.18
CA GLY A 71 23.37 13.28 18.80
C GLY A 71 22.03 13.05 18.11
N TYR A 72 21.30 12.06 18.52
CA TYR A 72 20.05 11.57 17.89
C TYR A 72 19.07 12.69 17.48
N ASP A 73 19.27 13.89 17.98
CA ASP A 73 18.52 15.08 17.64
C ASP A 73 18.88 15.69 16.27
N SER A 74 20.02 15.39 15.70
CA SER A 74 20.47 16.03 14.46
C SER A 74 19.97 15.31 13.20
N VAL A 75 19.80 13.98 13.22
CA VAL A 75 19.43 13.20 12.03
C VAL A 75 18.46 12.09 12.42
N SER A 76 17.18 12.40 12.50
CA SER A 76 16.14 11.40 12.77
C SER A 76 15.52 10.88 11.47
N LEU A 77 15.07 9.62 11.46
CA LEU A 77 14.28 9.07 10.35
C LEU A 77 13.04 9.90 10.04
N GLU A 78 12.53 10.63 11.03
CA GLU A 78 11.46 11.59 10.86
C GLU A 78 11.86 12.73 9.90
N LYS A 79 13.11 13.22 9.97
CA LYS A 79 13.62 14.20 8.99
C LYS A 79 13.62 13.65 7.57
N VAL A 80 13.96 12.37 7.39
CA VAL A 80 13.88 11.71 6.06
C VAL A 80 12.44 11.65 5.58
N LEU A 81 11.50 11.22 6.42
CA LEU A 81 10.07 11.21 6.08
C LEU A 81 9.56 12.60 5.73
N ASN A 82 9.93 13.60 6.51
CA ASN A 82 9.55 14.99 6.26
C ASN A 82 10.10 15.51 4.93
N ALA A 83 11.37 15.24 4.62
CA ALA A 83 11.98 15.62 3.34
C ALA A 83 11.27 14.95 2.14
N LEU A 84 10.97 13.66 2.24
CA LEU A 84 10.25 12.93 1.18
C LEU A 84 8.84 13.50 0.97
N ASN A 85 8.18 13.97 2.03
CA ASN A 85 6.83 14.50 1.97
C ASN A 85 6.73 15.92 1.36
N ILE A 86 7.84 16.65 1.26
CA ILE A 86 7.89 17.97 0.62
C ILE A 86 7.70 17.86 -0.91
N ILE A 87 8.03 16.72 -1.50
CA ILE A 87 7.93 16.52 -2.96
C ILE A 87 6.47 16.47 -3.41
N ASP A 88 5.99 17.46 -4.14
CA ASP A 88 4.59 17.54 -4.60
C ASP A 88 4.24 16.51 -5.67
N ASN A 89 5.18 16.22 -6.57
CA ASN A 89 4.96 15.26 -7.63
C ASN A 89 4.93 13.84 -7.07
N ILE A 90 3.74 13.21 -7.11
CA ILE A 90 3.51 11.88 -6.55
C ILE A 90 4.40 10.79 -7.18
N ASN A 91 4.75 10.91 -8.46
CA ASN A 91 5.62 9.94 -9.15
C ASN A 91 7.06 10.04 -8.61
N GLN A 92 7.56 11.26 -8.45
CA GLN A 92 8.88 11.53 -7.87
C GLN A 92 8.92 11.11 -6.40
N ARG A 93 7.86 11.38 -5.64
CA ARG A 93 7.75 10.98 -4.24
C ARG A 93 7.81 9.46 -4.10
N VAL A 94 7.02 8.72 -4.88
CA VAL A 94 7.04 7.24 -4.88
C VAL A 94 8.41 6.70 -5.28
N ALA A 95 9.06 7.30 -6.28
CA ALA A 95 10.42 6.89 -6.69
C ALA A 95 11.45 7.08 -5.56
N LEU A 96 11.35 8.19 -4.81
CA LEU A 96 12.22 8.43 -3.65
C LEU A 96 11.96 7.44 -2.51
N TYR A 97 10.70 7.10 -2.21
CA TYR A 97 10.39 6.04 -1.25
C TYR A 97 10.94 4.68 -1.68
N ASP A 98 10.81 4.33 -2.99
CA ASP A 98 11.39 3.10 -3.53
C ASP A 98 12.92 3.09 -3.39
N ARG A 99 13.58 4.23 -3.67
CA ARG A 99 15.02 4.40 -3.50
C ARG A 99 15.44 4.26 -2.04
N THR A 100 14.77 4.96 -1.12
CA THR A 100 15.06 4.89 0.33
C THR A 100 14.97 3.46 0.84
N LEU A 101 13.90 2.74 0.49
CA LEU A 101 13.74 1.35 0.89
C LEU A 101 14.83 0.43 0.33
N ASN A 102 15.25 0.64 -0.92
CA ASN A 102 16.34 -0.12 -1.52
C ASN A 102 17.68 0.17 -0.82
N LEU A 103 17.94 1.42 -0.46
CA LEU A 103 19.13 1.80 0.30
C LEU A 103 19.12 1.17 1.70
N LEU A 104 18.04 1.31 2.45
CA LEU A 104 17.92 0.68 3.78
C LEU A 104 18.15 -0.84 3.71
N LYS A 105 17.63 -1.49 2.69
CA LYS A 105 17.86 -2.91 2.46
C LYS A 105 19.32 -3.22 2.12
N SER A 106 19.97 -2.43 1.24
CA SER A 106 21.36 -2.64 0.83
C SER A 106 22.34 -2.51 1.99
N TYR A 107 21.98 -1.71 3.00
CA TYR A 107 22.77 -1.51 4.21
C TYR A 107 22.28 -2.34 5.42
N SER A 108 21.42 -3.35 5.20
CA SER A 108 20.90 -4.24 6.25
C SER A 108 20.14 -3.51 7.38
N MET A 109 19.48 -2.39 7.06
CA MET A 109 18.69 -1.59 8.00
C MET A 109 17.18 -1.82 7.83
N ASP A 110 16.76 -3.06 7.59
CA ASP A 110 15.36 -3.42 7.34
C ASP A 110 14.42 -3.11 8.51
N CYS A 111 14.93 -3.15 9.75
CA CYS A 111 14.15 -2.80 10.95
C CYS A 111 13.61 -1.35 10.92
N LEU A 112 14.29 -0.45 10.22
CA LEU A 112 13.90 0.95 10.08
C LEU A 112 12.95 1.21 8.90
N SER A 113 12.64 0.18 8.11
CA SER A 113 11.93 0.33 6.83
C SER A 113 10.39 0.37 6.94
N GLU A 114 9.81 0.01 8.10
CA GLU A 114 8.36 -0.23 8.20
C GLU A 114 7.51 1.03 7.97
N SER A 115 7.88 2.15 8.58
CA SER A 115 7.20 3.44 8.37
C SER A 115 7.25 3.88 6.89
N PHE A 116 8.40 3.67 6.24
CA PHE A 116 8.56 3.98 4.81
C PHE A 116 7.73 3.06 3.92
N LYS A 117 7.59 1.77 4.25
CA LYS A 117 6.73 0.82 3.53
C LYS A 117 5.27 1.23 3.59
N GLN A 118 4.78 1.66 4.76
CA GLN A 118 3.40 2.10 4.95
C GLN A 118 3.09 3.37 4.14
N GLU A 119 3.93 4.40 4.24
CA GLU A 119 3.76 5.63 3.47
C GLU A 119 3.88 5.38 1.96
N ARG A 120 4.82 4.55 1.53
CA ARG A 120 4.93 4.13 0.13
C ARG A 120 3.65 3.45 -0.37
N LYS A 121 3.05 2.53 0.41
CA LYS A 121 1.78 1.89 0.06
C LYS A 121 0.69 2.95 -0.16
N ARG A 122 0.60 3.91 0.74
CA ARG A 122 -0.36 5.02 0.66
C ARG A 122 -0.17 5.86 -0.62
N TYR A 123 1.07 6.28 -0.92
CA TYR A 123 1.34 7.09 -2.12
C TYR A 123 1.19 6.31 -3.42
N LYS A 124 1.55 5.02 -3.46
CA LYS A 124 1.28 4.15 -4.62
C LYS A 124 -0.22 3.98 -4.88
N LEU A 125 -1.02 3.93 -3.84
CA LEU A 125 -2.47 3.90 -3.97
C LEU A 125 -3.00 5.22 -4.55
N GLN A 126 -2.57 6.36 -4.00
CA GLN A 126 -2.93 7.68 -4.52
C GLN A 126 -2.50 7.89 -5.99
N GLN A 127 -1.31 7.42 -6.37
CA GLN A 127 -0.80 7.45 -7.74
C GLN A 127 -1.74 6.73 -8.70
N CYS A 128 -2.27 5.56 -8.32
CA CYS A 128 -3.21 4.81 -9.16
C CYS A 128 -4.50 5.59 -9.43
N PHE A 129 -5.03 6.30 -8.44
CA PHE A 129 -6.28 7.05 -8.60
C PHE A 129 -6.09 8.44 -9.24
N ARG A 130 -4.92 9.04 -9.17
CA ARG A 130 -4.62 10.29 -9.87
C ARG A 130 -4.42 10.11 -11.38
N THR A 131 -4.05 8.91 -11.82
CA THR A 131 -3.88 8.61 -13.25
C THR A 131 -5.24 8.36 -13.88
N LYS A 132 -5.63 9.13 -14.92
CA LYS A 132 -6.92 9.03 -15.62
C LYS A 132 -7.01 7.79 -16.56
N SER A 133 -6.40 6.68 -16.20
CA SER A 133 -6.41 5.43 -16.98
C SER A 133 -7.26 4.36 -16.27
N LEU A 134 -8.15 3.69 -17.01
CA LEU A 134 -8.97 2.60 -16.48
C LEU A 134 -8.10 1.49 -15.86
N SER A 135 -6.98 1.14 -16.52
CA SER A 135 -6.06 0.13 -16.00
C SER A 135 -5.39 0.53 -14.67
N SER A 136 -5.16 1.84 -14.47
CA SER A 136 -4.63 2.36 -13.21
C SER A 136 -5.67 2.32 -12.10
N TRP A 137 -6.92 2.62 -12.43
CA TRP A 137 -8.05 2.51 -11.51
C TRP A 137 -8.27 1.06 -11.05
N ILE A 138 -8.28 0.10 -11.98
CA ILE A 138 -8.38 -1.33 -11.65
C ILE A 138 -7.24 -1.76 -10.72
N ARG A 139 -6.00 -1.35 -11.01
CA ARG A 139 -4.85 -1.59 -10.12
C ARG A 139 -5.00 -0.92 -8.76
N GLY A 140 -5.56 0.30 -8.72
CA GLY A 140 -5.85 1.02 -7.49
C GLY A 140 -6.87 0.29 -6.62
N ILE A 141 -7.97 -0.18 -7.21
CA ILE A 141 -8.99 -1.00 -6.52
C ILE A 141 -8.36 -2.29 -5.99
N GLY A 142 -7.56 -3.00 -6.80
CA GLY A 142 -6.85 -4.19 -6.36
C GLY A 142 -5.92 -3.92 -5.16
N ARG A 143 -5.16 -2.82 -5.18
CA ARG A 143 -4.30 -2.43 -4.05
C ARG A 143 -5.10 -2.01 -2.82
N LEU A 144 -6.22 -1.30 -3.01
CA LEU A 144 -7.11 -0.94 -1.92
C LEU A 144 -7.69 -2.18 -1.23
N SER A 145 -8.07 -3.19 -2.03
CA SER A 145 -8.65 -4.44 -1.54
C SER A 145 -7.72 -5.22 -0.60
N ILE A 146 -6.40 -5.08 -0.77
CA ILE A 146 -5.38 -5.76 0.05
C ILE A 146 -4.61 -4.77 0.94
N TYR A 147 -5.14 -3.58 1.17
CA TYR A 147 -4.42 -2.53 1.90
C TYR A 147 -4.20 -2.89 3.37
N ASN A 148 -5.24 -3.45 4.01
CA ASN A 148 -5.19 -3.97 5.37
C ASN A 148 -6.22 -5.09 5.55
N VAL A 149 -6.19 -5.79 6.69
CA VAL A 149 -7.11 -6.90 7.00
C VAL A 149 -8.58 -6.48 6.92
N TRP A 150 -8.91 -5.28 7.39
CA TRP A 150 -10.29 -4.78 7.36
C TRP A 150 -10.81 -4.51 5.95
N THR A 151 -9.95 -4.02 5.03
CA THR A 151 -10.34 -3.86 3.63
C THR A 151 -10.53 -5.20 2.94
N VAL A 152 -9.70 -6.21 3.26
CA VAL A 152 -9.88 -7.59 2.76
C VAL A 152 -11.23 -8.14 3.21
N ILE A 153 -11.56 -8.05 4.52
CA ILE A 153 -12.85 -8.49 5.06
C ILE A 153 -14.01 -7.73 4.39
N GLY A 154 -13.87 -6.41 4.24
CA GLY A 154 -14.89 -5.58 3.58
C GLY A 154 -15.15 -6.00 2.14
N VAL A 155 -14.10 -6.26 1.35
CA VAL A 155 -14.23 -6.74 -0.03
C VAL A 155 -14.88 -8.11 -0.08
N LEU A 156 -14.45 -9.06 0.76
CA LEU A 156 -15.06 -10.38 0.86
C LEU A 156 -16.56 -10.28 1.22
N PHE A 157 -16.90 -9.40 2.15
CA PHE A 157 -18.29 -9.14 2.54
C PHE A 157 -19.12 -8.56 1.39
N ILE A 158 -18.59 -7.57 0.66
CA ILE A 158 -19.28 -6.99 -0.52
C ILE A 158 -19.51 -8.05 -1.60
N VAL A 159 -18.50 -8.87 -1.88
CA VAL A 159 -18.60 -9.95 -2.87
C VAL A 159 -19.62 -10.99 -2.40
N PHE A 160 -19.59 -11.35 -1.12
CA PHE A 160 -20.58 -12.25 -0.52
C PHE A 160 -22.00 -11.70 -0.67
N CYS A 161 -22.23 -10.44 -0.29
CA CYS A 161 -23.55 -9.80 -0.42
C CYS A 161 -24.00 -9.70 -1.89
N SER A 162 -23.10 -9.38 -2.81
CA SER A 162 -23.45 -9.29 -4.24
C SER A 162 -23.88 -10.63 -4.82
N TYR A 163 -23.17 -11.70 -4.45
CA TYR A 163 -23.54 -13.05 -4.88
C TYR A 163 -24.86 -13.50 -4.22
N TYR A 164 -25.06 -13.20 -2.94
CA TYR A 164 -26.32 -13.45 -2.24
C TYR A 164 -27.50 -12.79 -2.96
N VAL A 165 -27.38 -11.51 -3.34
CA VAL A 165 -28.42 -10.79 -4.06
C VAL A 165 -28.69 -11.39 -5.45
N LEU A 166 -27.64 -11.78 -6.18
CA LEU A 166 -27.76 -12.43 -7.49
C LEU A 166 -28.41 -13.81 -7.43
N THR A 167 -28.35 -14.49 -6.31
CA THR A 167 -28.96 -15.81 -6.10
C THR A 167 -30.34 -15.75 -5.45
N LEU A 168 -30.89 -14.56 -5.14
CA LEU A 168 -32.24 -14.44 -4.60
C LEU A 168 -33.27 -15.08 -5.56
N PRO A 169 -34.28 -15.78 -5.04
CA PRO A 169 -35.30 -16.42 -5.87
C PRO A 169 -36.04 -15.34 -6.67
N MET A 170 -36.08 -15.51 -7.99
CA MET A 170 -36.85 -14.67 -8.89
C MET A 170 -38.26 -15.25 -9.07
N ALA A 171 -39.24 -14.39 -9.31
CA ALA A 171 -40.62 -14.80 -9.55
C ALA A 171 -40.79 -15.62 -10.84
N ASP A 172 -39.89 -15.46 -11.82
CA ASP A 172 -39.83 -16.22 -13.05
C ASP A 172 -38.57 -17.07 -13.11
N GLU A 173 -38.71 -18.36 -12.83
CA GLU A 173 -37.62 -19.32 -12.83
C GLU A 173 -36.94 -19.48 -14.21
N LYS A 174 -37.63 -19.20 -15.30
CA LYS A 174 -37.06 -19.31 -16.66
C LYS A 174 -35.99 -18.26 -16.94
N HIS A 175 -36.06 -17.12 -16.29
CA HIS A 175 -35.10 -16.01 -16.42
C HIS A 175 -34.11 -15.95 -15.28
N ALA A 176 -34.24 -16.84 -14.27
CA ALA A 176 -33.30 -16.91 -13.16
C ALA A 176 -31.93 -17.36 -13.66
N LEU A 177 -30.87 -16.67 -13.23
CA LEU A 177 -29.50 -17.04 -13.52
C LEU A 177 -29.07 -18.33 -12.80
N PHE A 178 -29.66 -18.56 -11.63
CA PHE A 178 -29.37 -19.66 -10.73
C PHE A 178 -30.64 -20.32 -10.23
N VAL A 179 -30.60 -21.64 -10.06
CA VAL A 179 -31.61 -22.41 -9.31
C VAL A 179 -30.98 -22.82 -7.98
N ILE A 180 -31.65 -22.52 -6.88
CA ILE A 180 -31.19 -22.83 -5.53
C ILE A 180 -32.10 -23.88 -4.91
N GLU A 181 -31.48 -24.98 -4.48
CA GLU A 181 -32.16 -26.00 -3.68
C GLU A 181 -32.10 -25.58 -2.20
N HIS A 182 -33.20 -25.01 -1.70
CA HIS A 182 -33.29 -24.58 -0.31
C HIS A 182 -33.37 -25.80 0.62
N GLN A 183 -32.65 -25.69 1.73
CA GLN A 183 -32.84 -26.56 2.88
C GLN A 183 -33.75 -25.87 3.88
N ASP A 184 -34.66 -26.59 4.50
CA ASP A 184 -35.63 -26.04 5.45
C ASP A 184 -35.00 -25.83 6.83
N TYR A 185 -34.28 -24.73 6.99
CA TYR A 185 -33.71 -24.34 8.29
C TYR A 185 -34.68 -23.50 9.11
N CYS A 186 -35.54 -22.69 8.47
CA CYS A 186 -36.50 -21.84 9.13
C CYS A 186 -37.67 -21.46 8.22
N GLY A 187 -38.82 -21.05 8.82
CA GLY A 187 -40.03 -20.66 8.08
C GLY A 187 -39.97 -19.32 7.32
N ASN A 188 -38.93 -18.52 7.53
CA ASN A 188 -38.74 -17.26 6.79
C ASN A 188 -37.92 -17.50 5.54
N ILE A 189 -38.48 -17.23 4.35
CA ILE A 189 -37.84 -17.52 3.06
C ILE A 189 -36.49 -16.82 2.87
N TYR A 190 -36.35 -15.56 3.29
CA TYR A 190 -35.08 -14.82 3.15
C TYR A 190 -34.03 -15.31 4.13
N ALA A 191 -34.42 -15.61 5.37
CA ALA A 191 -33.50 -16.17 6.36
C ALA A 191 -33.09 -17.58 5.97
N ASN A 192 -34.01 -18.39 5.48
CA ASN A 192 -33.72 -19.73 4.98
C ASN A 192 -32.78 -19.70 3.77
N HIS A 193 -33.01 -18.77 2.82
CA HIS A 193 -32.11 -18.54 1.70
C HIS A 193 -30.70 -18.14 2.17
N PHE A 194 -30.63 -17.23 3.14
CA PHE A 194 -29.34 -16.80 3.71
C PHE A 194 -28.59 -17.98 4.36
N LEU A 195 -29.28 -18.78 5.18
CA LEU A 195 -28.68 -19.94 5.84
C LEU A 195 -28.24 -21.01 4.84
N THR A 196 -29.04 -21.31 3.83
CA THR A 196 -28.71 -22.24 2.76
C THR A 196 -27.50 -21.77 1.98
N TYR A 197 -27.45 -20.47 1.62
CA TYR A 197 -26.35 -19.85 0.93
C TYR A 197 -25.06 -19.87 1.77
N PHE A 198 -25.16 -19.47 3.03
CA PHE A 198 -24.02 -19.44 3.95
C PHE A 198 -23.42 -20.83 4.19
N ALA A 199 -24.28 -21.84 4.38
CA ALA A 199 -23.87 -23.22 4.52
C ALA A 199 -23.14 -23.73 3.25
N GLY A 200 -23.64 -23.37 2.09
CA GLY A 200 -23.02 -23.75 0.81
C GLY A 200 -21.68 -23.04 0.54
N VAL A 201 -21.54 -21.76 0.91
CA VAL A 201 -20.27 -21.04 0.77
C VAL A 201 -19.19 -21.61 1.69
N LEU A 202 -19.58 -22.03 2.90
CA LEU A 202 -18.66 -22.64 3.88
C LEU A 202 -18.47 -24.14 3.69
N ASP A 203 -19.08 -24.73 2.62
CA ASP A 203 -19.01 -26.16 2.32
C ASP A 203 -19.48 -27.07 3.49
N LEU A 204 -20.50 -26.55 4.23
CA LEU A 204 -21.08 -27.27 5.37
C LEU A 204 -22.14 -28.30 4.94
N THR A 205 -22.41 -28.41 3.65
CA THR A 205 -23.43 -29.32 3.09
C THR A 205 -22.85 -30.14 1.96
N ASP A 206 -23.14 -31.43 1.96
CA ASP A 206 -22.74 -32.37 0.91
C ASP A 206 -23.51 -32.17 -0.42
N LYS A 207 -24.49 -31.26 -0.47
CA LYS A 207 -25.33 -31.02 -1.64
C LYS A 207 -24.98 -29.70 -2.31
N THR A 208 -24.93 -29.72 -3.63
CA THR A 208 -24.86 -28.50 -4.46
C THR A 208 -26.11 -27.66 -4.26
N PHE A 209 -26.04 -26.61 -3.47
CA PHE A 209 -27.17 -25.72 -3.14
C PHE A 209 -27.50 -24.75 -4.27
N CYS A 210 -26.58 -24.50 -5.19
CA CYS A 210 -26.73 -23.55 -6.28
C CYS A 210 -26.32 -24.19 -7.60
N LYS A 211 -27.23 -24.21 -8.58
CA LYS A 211 -26.98 -24.70 -9.94
C LYS A 211 -27.14 -23.54 -10.92
N ALA A 212 -26.24 -23.43 -11.87
CA ALA A 212 -26.37 -22.45 -12.94
C ALA A 212 -27.52 -22.85 -13.88
N ASN A 213 -28.47 -21.93 -14.10
CA ASN A 213 -29.60 -22.12 -15.02
C ASN A 213 -29.31 -21.58 -16.42
N SER A 214 -28.18 -20.90 -16.60
CA SER A 214 -27.79 -20.32 -17.87
C SER A 214 -26.25 -20.36 -18.03
N VAL A 215 -25.79 -20.26 -19.28
CA VAL A 215 -24.35 -20.16 -19.58
C VAL A 215 -23.72 -18.96 -18.83
N LEU A 216 -24.44 -17.82 -18.80
CA LEU A 216 -23.98 -16.65 -18.06
C LEU A 216 -23.89 -16.93 -16.54
N GLY A 217 -24.89 -17.58 -15.96
CA GLY A 217 -24.89 -17.99 -14.57
C GLY A 217 -23.72 -18.91 -14.24
N PHE A 218 -23.39 -19.84 -15.14
CA PHE A 218 -22.23 -20.74 -14.99
C PHE A 218 -20.91 -19.96 -14.94
N PHE A 219 -20.67 -19.01 -15.84
CA PHE A 219 -19.48 -18.18 -15.82
C PHE A 219 -19.39 -17.28 -14.57
N ILE A 220 -20.51 -16.71 -14.14
CA ILE A 220 -20.57 -15.92 -12.90
C ILE A 220 -20.20 -16.80 -11.69
N MET A 221 -20.73 -18.02 -11.60
CA MET A 221 -20.42 -18.95 -10.51
C MET A 221 -18.93 -19.31 -10.48
N ILE A 222 -18.33 -19.59 -11.64
CA ILE A 222 -16.89 -19.84 -11.75
C ILE A 222 -16.10 -18.62 -11.30
N ALA A 223 -16.46 -17.41 -11.77
CA ALA A 223 -15.78 -16.17 -11.43
C ALA A 223 -15.79 -15.92 -9.91
N TYR A 224 -16.94 -16.14 -9.25
CA TYR A 224 -17.04 -16.01 -7.78
C TYR A 224 -16.19 -17.05 -7.05
N LYS A 225 -16.23 -18.33 -7.46
CA LYS A 225 -15.39 -19.38 -6.87
C LYS A 225 -13.90 -19.07 -7.03
N LEU A 226 -13.47 -18.70 -8.23
CA LEU A 226 -12.09 -18.32 -8.48
C LEU A 226 -11.68 -17.09 -7.66
N PHE A 227 -12.56 -16.09 -7.54
CA PHE A 227 -12.30 -14.93 -6.73
C PHE A 227 -12.07 -15.30 -5.25
N PHE A 228 -12.97 -16.10 -4.65
CA PHE A 228 -12.82 -16.53 -3.26
C PHE A 228 -11.56 -17.37 -3.05
N MET A 229 -11.25 -18.30 -3.96
CA MET A 229 -10.04 -19.13 -3.85
C MET A 229 -8.75 -18.32 -4.00
N LEU A 230 -8.67 -17.48 -5.02
CA LEU A 230 -7.47 -16.70 -5.32
C LEU A 230 -7.30 -15.54 -4.32
N PHE A 231 -8.35 -14.78 -4.09
CA PHE A 231 -8.28 -13.62 -3.22
C PHE A 231 -8.16 -14.02 -1.74
N GLY A 232 -8.97 -14.98 -1.29
CA GLY A 232 -8.92 -15.51 0.08
C GLY A 232 -7.62 -16.26 0.36
N GLY A 233 -7.21 -17.16 -0.54
CA GLY A 233 -5.98 -17.95 -0.40
C GLY A 233 -4.72 -17.09 -0.43
N TRP A 234 -4.62 -16.14 -1.37
CA TRP A 234 -3.47 -15.24 -1.47
C TRP A 234 -3.31 -14.36 -0.23
N ASN A 235 -4.40 -13.75 0.22
CA ASN A 235 -4.35 -12.90 1.42
C ASN A 235 -4.06 -13.69 2.71
N ALA A 236 -4.56 -14.92 2.82
CA ALA A 236 -4.23 -15.78 3.96
C ALA A 236 -2.73 -16.10 4.00
N VAL A 237 -2.12 -16.40 2.85
CA VAL A 237 -0.67 -16.66 2.76
C VAL A 237 0.15 -15.42 3.13
N ASP A 238 -0.25 -14.22 2.67
CA ASP A 238 0.47 -12.98 2.97
C ASP A 238 0.36 -12.61 4.47
N ILE A 239 -0.82 -12.79 5.08
CA ILE A 239 -1.02 -12.57 6.53
C ILE A 239 -0.17 -13.56 7.35
N ILE A 240 -0.11 -14.83 6.93
CA ILE A 240 0.71 -15.84 7.61
C ILE A 240 2.20 -15.49 7.49
N LYS A 241 2.67 -15.10 6.31
CA LYS A 241 4.07 -14.68 6.09
C LYS A 241 4.43 -13.46 6.93
N GLU A 242 3.55 -12.47 7.01
CA GLU A 242 3.76 -11.29 7.84
C GLU A 242 3.89 -11.64 9.32
N LYS A 243 3.01 -12.52 9.84
CA LYS A 243 3.10 -13.00 11.23
C LYS A 243 4.36 -13.83 11.51
N LEU A 244 4.75 -14.71 10.59
CA LEU A 244 5.95 -15.52 10.74
C LEU A 244 7.23 -14.69 10.68
N SER A 245 7.26 -13.63 9.86
CA SER A 245 8.41 -12.71 9.80
C SER A 245 8.57 -11.88 11.08
N LEU A 246 7.46 -11.57 11.77
CA LEU A 246 7.47 -10.88 13.05
C LEU A 246 7.94 -11.79 14.22
N GLN A 247 7.74 -13.10 14.13
CA GLN A 247 8.22 -14.06 15.13
C GLN A 247 9.72 -14.35 15.01
N ASN A 248 10.24 -14.40 13.79
CA ASN A 248 11.68 -14.66 13.55
C ASN A 248 12.58 -13.42 13.73
N GLY A 249 12.03 -12.25 14.01
CA GLY A 249 12.78 -11.03 14.30
C GLY A 249 12.96 -10.75 15.81
N ASN A 250 12.46 -11.61 16.68
CA ASN A 250 12.54 -11.46 18.13
C ASN A 250 13.47 -12.50 18.81
N ASP A 251 14.20 -13.29 18.05
CA ASP A 251 15.29 -14.15 18.50
C ASP A 251 16.66 -13.56 18.07
#